data_e4300b27d85d81d0810ee990d733b575
#
_entry.id   e4300b27d85d81d0810ee990d733b575
#
_cell.length_a   1.000
_cell.length_b   1.000
_cell.length_c   1.000
_cell.angle_alpha   90.00
_cell.angle_beta   90.00
_cell.angle_gamma   90.00
#
_symmetry.space_group_name_H-M   'P 1'
#
loop_
_entity.id
_entity.type
_entity.pdbx_description
1 polymer ?
#
loop_
_entity_poly.entity_id
_entity_poly.type
_entity_poly.pdbx_seq_one_letter_code
_entity_poly.pdbx_strand_id
1 'polypeptide(L)'
;MIKQIISIIFITLWTIFSTYGFITPFLIINQEKMFVETLKKSFQVLTSFVLKYGFGINLKCNMNITQTKNKVDILIANHIATIDSFILLSMLEHMNISNFIMIGKKDLIYTPGVGLIFMFGDHIKLARNWEEDKNTIDKQLENIKEGIIVLFPEGTRYTEEKFKEGQEFSRKNNLPVYDNLLVPKSKGFQAIYNNLKNKNKLGNLYDSTIILENKNLIDLFKKDSTNVHLINRILNKEELENKDFKSWLLEKWSEKDNLIKTYSKIKYENMYLELDENFLFLNLFIYYNVFILLIENKEFRYYFLTLIVIAYIITYLKRNQFVKKS
;
A
#
# COMPACT_ATOMS: atom_id res chain seq x y z
N MET A 1 -13.37 17.65 9.05
CA MET A 1 -13.67 16.54 9.97
C MET A 1 -14.86 15.69 9.51
N ILE A 2 -16.07 16.23 9.32
CA ILE A 2 -17.25 15.46 8.86
C ILE A 2 -17.00 14.82 7.49
N LYS A 3 -16.47 15.58 6.51
CA LYS A 3 -16.16 15.10 5.15
C LYS A 3 -15.22 13.88 5.17
N GLN A 4 -14.22 13.89 6.03
CA GLN A 4 -13.25 12.80 6.17
C GLN A 4 -13.86 11.56 6.83
N ILE A 5 -14.71 11.75 7.85
CA ILE A 5 -15.45 10.65 8.48
C ILE A 5 -16.35 9.98 7.44
N ILE A 6 -17.09 10.79 6.67
CA ILE A 6 -17.92 10.30 5.57
C ILE A 6 -17.07 9.54 4.54
N SER A 7 -15.88 10.04 4.20
CA SER A 7 -14.95 9.38 3.28
C SER A 7 -14.48 8.02 3.80
N ILE A 8 -14.18 7.90 5.09
CA ILE A 8 -13.78 6.63 5.71
C ILE A 8 -14.94 5.63 5.70
N ILE A 9 -16.14 6.09 6.06
CA ILE A 9 -17.35 5.26 6.00
C ILE A 9 -17.61 4.82 4.55
N PHE A 10 -17.48 5.73 3.59
CA PHE A 10 -17.64 5.45 2.18
C PHE A 10 -16.64 4.40 1.68
N ILE A 11 -15.33 4.52 2.02
CA ILE A 11 -14.32 3.49 1.71
C ILE A 11 -14.75 2.12 2.24
N THR A 12 -15.13 2.08 3.51
CA THR A 12 -15.49 0.82 4.17
C THR A 12 -16.67 0.16 3.48
N LEU A 13 -17.75 0.91 3.27
CA LEU A 13 -18.94 0.40 2.59
C LEU A 13 -18.64 0.01 1.14
N TRP A 14 -17.94 0.86 0.39
CA TRP A 14 -17.54 0.56 -0.98
C TRP A 14 -16.74 -0.74 -1.07
N THR A 15 -15.73 -0.91 -0.23
CA THR A 15 -14.89 -2.12 -0.26
C THR A 15 -15.70 -3.36 0.04
N ILE A 16 -16.61 -3.30 1.02
CA ILE A 16 -17.50 -4.41 1.36
C ILE A 16 -18.44 -4.72 0.18
N PHE A 17 -19.14 -3.72 -0.33
CA PHE A 17 -20.11 -3.92 -1.43
C PHE A 17 -19.42 -4.36 -2.71
N SER A 18 -18.28 -3.77 -3.08
CA SER A 18 -17.52 -4.18 -4.27
C SER A 18 -17.12 -5.64 -4.17
N THR A 19 -16.51 -6.02 -3.05
CA THR A 19 -15.98 -7.38 -2.89
C THR A 19 -17.10 -8.40 -2.90
N TYR A 20 -18.11 -8.23 -2.06
CA TYR A 20 -19.14 -9.25 -1.91
C TYR A 20 -20.24 -9.19 -2.98
N GLY A 21 -20.52 -8.01 -3.55
CA GLY A 21 -21.58 -7.86 -4.57
C GLY A 21 -21.11 -8.10 -5.99
N PHE A 22 -19.92 -7.62 -6.36
CA PHE A 22 -19.48 -7.58 -7.75
C PHE A 22 -18.22 -8.40 -8.03
N ILE A 23 -17.29 -8.50 -7.09
CA ILE A 23 -16.00 -9.18 -7.32
C ILE A 23 -16.11 -10.67 -6.99
N THR A 24 -16.88 -11.03 -5.95
CA THR A 24 -17.06 -12.43 -5.55
C THR A 24 -17.60 -13.36 -6.63
N PRO A 25 -18.46 -12.95 -7.59
CA PRO A 25 -18.83 -13.81 -8.70
C PRO A 25 -17.65 -14.45 -9.43
N PHE A 26 -16.51 -13.77 -9.54
CA PHE A 26 -15.30 -14.35 -10.14
C PHE A 26 -14.77 -15.56 -9.36
N LEU A 27 -14.95 -15.60 -8.02
CA LEU A 27 -14.61 -16.78 -7.22
C LEU A 27 -15.57 -17.94 -7.45
N ILE A 28 -16.85 -17.63 -7.69
CA ILE A 28 -17.87 -18.64 -7.96
C ILE A 28 -17.56 -19.39 -9.26
N ILE A 29 -17.12 -18.67 -10.29
CA ILE A 29 -16.75 -19.22 -11.60
C ILE A 29 -15.28 -19.64 -11.66
N ASN A 30 -14.60 -19.78 -10.53
CA ASN A 30 -13.19 -20.18 -10.41
C ASN A 30 -12.17 -19.28 -11.13
N GLN A 31 -12.49 -18.00 -11.30
CA GLN A 31 -11.60 -16.97 -11.88
C GLN A 31 -10.84 -16.23 -10.76
N GLU A 32 -10.08 -16.94 -9.94
CA GLU A 32 -9.36 -16.40 -8.76
C GLU A 32 -8.41 -15.25 -9.14
N LYS A 33 -7.73 -15.37 -10.29
CA LYS A 33 -6.82 -14.31 -10.77
C LYS A 33 -7.58 -13.02 -11.06
N MET A 34 -8.67 -13.10 -11.81
CA MET A 34 -9.52 -11.94 -12.12
C MET A 34 -10.13 -11.32 -10.85
N PHE A 35 -10.50 -12.17 -9.89
CA PHE A 35 -10.98 -11.70 -8.58
C PHE A 35 -9.93 -10.82 -7.89
N VAL A 36 -8.68 -11.30 -7.76
CA VAL A 36 -7.59 -10.59 -7.07
C VAL A 36 -7.21 -9.31 -7.82
N GLU A 37 -7.09 -9.37 -9.15
CA GLU A 37 -6.74 -8.21 -9.97
C GLU A 37 -7.82 -7.11 -9.88
N THR A 38 -9.09 -7.48 -10.00
CA THR A 38 -10.20 -6.53 -9.89
C THR A 38 -10.29 -5.94 -8.49
N LEU A 39 -10.08 -6.75 -7.45
CA LEU A 39 -10.07 -6.28 -6.07
C LEU A 39 -8.94 -5.26 -5.83
N LYS A 40 -7.72 -5.56 -6.29
CA LYS A 40 -6.58 -4.65 -6.19
C LYS A 40 -6.84 -3.33 -6.93
N LYS A 41 -7.30 -3.39 -8.17
CA LYS A 41 -7.61 -2.19 -8.98
C LYS A 41 -8.72 -1.35 -8.33
N SER A 42 -9.82 -1.97 -7.92
CA SER A 42 -10.91 -1.28 -7.21
C SER A 42 -10.42 -0.57 -5.96
N PHE A 43 -9.56 -1.22 -5.18
CA PHE A 43 -9.00 -0.64 -3.97
C PHE A 43 -8.08 0.55 -4.26
N GLN A 44 -7.25 0.48 -5.30
CA GLN A 44 -6.39 1.59 -5.70
C GLN A 44 -7.21 2.81 -6.15
N VAL A 45 -8.17 2.61 -7.06
CA VAL A 45 -9.02 3.69 -7.57
C VAL A 45 -9.81 4.35 -6.44
N LEU A 46 -10.37 3.54 -5.54
CA LEU A 46 -11.07 4.05 -4.36
C LEU A 46 -10.13 4.86 -3.46
N THR A 47 -8.93 4.37 -3.24
CA THR A 47 -7.92 5.06 -2.44
C THR A 47 -7.58 6.41 -3.04
N SER A 48 -7.34 6.48 -4.36
CA SER A 48 -7.06 7.72 -5.08
C SER A 48 -8.21 8.71 -4.99
N PHE A 49 -9.45 8.22 -5.18
CA PHE A 49 -10.65 9.05 -5.03
C PHE A 49 -10.75 9.69 -3.63
N VAL A 50 -10.54 8.89 -2.61
CA VAL A 50 -10.66 9.37 -1.23
C VAL A 50 -9.52 10.31 -0.86
N LEU A 51 -8.29 10.05 -1.28
CA LEU A 51 -7.18 10.98 -1.07
C LEU A 51 -7.47 12.34 -1.73
N LYS A 52 -7.93 12.34 -2.98
CA LYS A 52 -8.22 13.55 -3.75
C LYS A 52 -9.44 14.31 -3.20
N TYR A 53 -10.60 13.66 -3.13
CA TYR A 53 -11.87 14.35 -2.81
C TYR A 53 -12.21 14.33 -1.32
N GLY A 54 -11.79 13.30 -0.58
CA GLY A 54 -12.01 13.19 0.86
C GLY A 54 -11.03 14.03 1.67
N PHE A 55 -9.75 13.93 1.34
CA PHE A 55 -8.67 14.59 2.08
C PHE A 55 -8.09 15.82 1.38
N GLY A 56 -8.44 16.07 0.11
CA GLY A 56 -7.89 17.19 -0.66
C GLY A 56 -6.38 17.06 -0.92
N ILE A 57 -5.89 15.82 -1.06
CA ILE A 57 -4.47 15.57 -1.28
C ILE A 57 -4.14 15.78 -2.75
N ASN A 58 -3.13 16.62 -3.00
CA ASN A 58 -2.50 16.81 -4.29
C ASN A 58 -1.13 16.14 -4.28
N LEU A 59 -0.97 15.08 -5.08
CA LEU A 59 0.32 14.42 -5.22
C LEU A 59 1.19 15.16 -6.24
N LYS A 60 2.47 15.32 -5.89
CA LYS A 60 3.50 15.84 -6.78
C LYS A 60 4.65 14.85 -6.82
N CYS A 61 5.05 14.42 -8.01
CA CYS A 61 6.09 13.43 -8.18
C CYS A 61 7.16 13.95 -9.15
N ASN A 62 8.41 13.58 -8.94
CA ASN A 62 9.53 13.99 -9.79
C ASN A 62 9.75 13.07 -10.99
N MET A 63 9.38 11.80 -10.88
CA MET A 63 9.53 10.81 -11.95
C MET A 63 8.55 9.64 -11.78
N ASN A 64 8.18 9.04 -12.90
CA ASN A 64 7.42 7.81 -12.91
C ASN A 64 8.32 6.61 -12.64
N ILE A 65 7.78 5.62 -11.95
CA ILE A 65 8.37 4.29 -11.84
C ILE A 65 7.65 3.33 -12.78
N THR A 66 8.32 2.27 -13.18
CA THR A 66 7.78 1.27 -14.09
C THR A 66 7.96 -0.12 -13.51
N GLN A 67 7.00 -0.99 -13.74
CA GLN A 67 7.11 -2.39 -13.32
C GLN A 67 7.96 -3.18 -14.32
N THR A 68 8.94 -3.92 -13.79
CA THR A 68 9.77 -4.82 -14.60
C THR A 68 8.96 -6.06 -14.95
N LYS A 69 8.84 -6.36 -16.24
CA LYS A 69 8.07 -7.52 -16.72
C LYS A 69 8.66 -8.83 -16.22
N ASN A 70 7.80 -9.71 -15.70
CA ASN A 70 8.14 -11.03 -15.15
C ASN A 70 9.17 -10.96 -13.99
N LYS A 71 9.25 -9.86 -13.27
CA LYS A 71 10.11 -9.66 -12.11
C LYS A 71 9.33 -9.01 -10.98
N VAL A 72 9.94 -9.02 -9.80
CA VAL A 72 9.43 -8.37 -8.61
C VAL A 72 10.33 -7.19 -8.28
N ASP A 73 9.79 -5.99 -8.42
CA ASP A 73 10.46 -4.76 -8.03
C ASP A 73 10.29 -4.52 -6.54
N ILE A 74 11.22 -3.80 -5.94
CA ILE A 74 11.12 -3.37 -4.53
C ILE A 74 11.05 -1.85 -4.50
N LEU A 75 10.04 -1.31 -3.83
CA LEU A 75 9.90 0.11 -3.53
C LEU A 75 10.05 0.33 -2.03
N ILE A 76 11.16 0.93 -1.61
CA ILE A 76 11.36 1.33 -0.22
C ILE A 76 10.90 2.77 -0.01
N ALA A 77 10.22 3.04 1.10
CA ALA A 77 9.76 4.39 1.45
C ALA A 77 9.91 4.66 2.96
N ASN A 78 9.98 5.93 3.33
CA ASN A 78 9.84 6.36 4.73
C ASN A 78 8.38 6.31 5.17
N HIS A 79 8.13 6.24 6.49
CA HIS A 79 6.79 6.02 7.04
C HIS A 79 6.41 7.11 8.05
N ILE A 80 5.78 8.16 7.53
CA ILE A 80 5.42 9.35 8.31
C ILE A 80 4.04 9.20 8.96
N ALA A 81 3.05 8.73 8.17
CA ALA A 81 1.64 8.71 8.57
C ALA A 81 0.94 7.41 8.16
N THR A 82 -0.25 7.17 8.72
CA THR A 82 -1.07 5.99 8.36
C THR A 82 -1.48 5.98 6.89
N ILE A 83 -1.56 7.15 6.26
CA ILE A 83 -1.98 7.29 4.86
C ILE A 83 -0.87 7.04 3.84
N ASP A 84 0.40 6.86 4.26
CA ASP A 84 1.54 6.71 3.34
C ASP A 84 1.35 5.54 2.36
N SER A 85 0.82 4.43 2.87
CA SER A 85 0.50 3.28 2.03
C SER A 85 -0.51 3.63 0.94
N PHE A 86 -1.54 4.40 1.29
CA PHE A 86 -2.56 4.84 0.35
C PHE A 86 -2.00 5.86 -0.65
N ILE A 87 -1.09 6.74 -0.22
CA ILE A 87 -0.38 7.67 -1.09
C ILE A 87 0.45 6.91 -2.14
N LEU A 88 1.22 5.90 -1.72
CA LEU A 88 2.00 5.10 -2.65
C LEU A 88 1.12 4.27 -3.58
N LEU A 89 0.01 3.70 -3.09
CA LEU A 89 -0.94 2.98 -3.93
C LEU A 89 -1.60 3.88 -4.97
N SER A 90 -1.94 5.11 -4.61
CA SER A 90 -2.47 6.10 -5.53
C SER A 90 -1.43 6.52 -6.57
N MET A 91 -0.16 6.67 -6.19
CA MET A 91 0.93 6.89 -7.12
C MET A 91 1.07 5.72 -8.13
N LEU A 92 1.06 4.49 -7.64
CA LEU A 92 1.16 3.29 -8.49
C LEU A 92 -0.05 3.17 -9.44
N GLU A 93 -1.23 3.52 -8.96
CA GLU A 93 -2.46 3.53 -9.78
C GLU A 93 -2.34 4.51 -10.95
N HIS A 94 -1.91 5.74 -10.67
CA HIS A 94 -1.66 6.75 -11.68
C HIS A 94 -0.62 6.30 -12.74
N MET A 95 0.37 5.50 -12.33
CA MET A 95 1.37 4.91 -13.22
C MET A 95 0.90 3.61 -13.90
N ASN A 96 -0.39 3.26 -13.79
CA ASN A 96 -0.99 2.04 -14.32
C ASN A 96 -0.36 0.74 -13.78
N ILE A 97 0.15 0.78 -12.55
CA ILE A 97 0.72 -0.37 -11.87
C ILE A 97 -0.30 -0.92 -10.85
N SER A 98 -1.01 -1.97 -11.23
CA SER A 98 -2.02 -2.62 -10.39
C SER A 98 -1.49 -3.80 -9.57
N ASN A 99 -0.34 -4.37 -9.96
CA ASN A 99 0.23 -5.50 -9.25
C ASN A 99 1.18 -5.06 -8.14
N PHE A 100 0.61 -4.54 -7.05
CA PHE A 100 1.34 -4.15 -5.85
C PHE A 100 1.26 -5.24 -4.78
N ILE A 101 2.33 -5.33 -3.98
CA ILE A 101 2.43 -6.24 -2.83
C ILE A 101 2.77 -5.39 -1.60
N MET A 102 1.87 -5.39 -0.61
CA MET A 102 2.07 -4.67 0.64
C MET A 102 2.64 -5.60 1.70
N ILE A 103 3.41 -5.04 2.62
CA ILE A 103 3.89 -5.74 3.80
C ILE A 103 3.21 -5.14 5.02
N GLY A 104 2.56 -5.96 5.81
CA GLY A 104 1.83 -5.48 6.97
C GLY A 104 1.66 -6.53 8.07
N LYS A 105 1.10 -6.10 9.19
CA LYS A 105 0.76 -7.03 10.28
C LYS A 105 -0.28 -8.05 9.83
N LYS A 106 -0.15 -9.29 10.28
CA LYS A 106 -1.17 -10.33 10.03
C LYS A 106 -2.57 -9.93 10.49
N ASP A 107 -2.67 -9.13 11.55
CA ASP A 107 -3.97 -8.67 12.09
C ASP A 107 -4.71 -7.69 11.17
N LEU A 108 -4.05 -7.15 10.15
CA LEU A 108 -4.70 -6.26 9.15
C LEU A 108 -5.84 -6.96 8.41
N ILE A 109 -5.85 -8.29 8.35
CA ILE A 109 -6.97 -9.07 7.77
C ILE A 109 -8.32 -8.80 8.46
N TYR A 110 -8.30 -8.31 9.71
CA TYR A 110 -9.50 -7.95 10.48
C TYR A 110 -9.89 -6.48 10.34
N THR A 111 -9.07 -5.67 9.64
CA THR A 111 -9.36 -4.25 9.45
C THR A 111 -10.44 -4.08 8.37
N PRO A 112 -11.56 -3.40 8.65
CA PRO A 112 -12.59 -3.16 7.66
C PRO A 112 -12.02 -2.53 6.38
N GLY A 113 -12.41 -3.05 5.21
CA GLY A 113 -11.93 -2.61 3.90
C GLY A 113 -10.53 -3.15 3.57
N VAL A 114 -9.50 -2.70 4.27
CA VAL A 114 -8.11 -3.11 4.06
C VAL A 114 -7.91 -4.62 4.26
N GLY A 115 -8.64 -5.23 5.18
CA GLY A 115 -8.54 -6.65 5.49
C GLY A 115 -8.82 -7.55 4.31
N LEU A 116 -9.75 -7.17 3.43
CA LEU A 116 -10.07 -7.95 2.23
C LEU A 116 -8.88 -8.02 1.27
N ILE A 117 -8.17 -6.90 1.10
CA ILE A 117 -6.95 -6.85 0.29
C ILE A 117 -5.88 -7.76 0.87
N PHE A 118 -5.65 -7.70 2.19
CA PHE A 118 -4.67 -8.57 2.87
C PHE A 118 -5.10 -10.03 2.92
N MET A 119 -6.40 -10.33 2.88
CA MET A 119 -6.91 -11.69 2.91
C MET A 119 -6.74 -12.40 1.56
N PHE A 120 -7.02 -11.71 0.46
CA PHE A 120 -7.07 -12.30 -0.87
C PHE A 120 -5.90 -11.92 -1.78
N GLY A 121 -5.23 -10.80 -1.53
CA GLY A 121 -4.05 -10.40 -2.28
C GLY A 121 -2.79 -11.16 -1.86
N ASP A 122 -1.80 -11.19 -2.75
CA ASP A 122 -0.47 -11.75 -2.49
C ASP A 122 0.37 -10.81 -1.61
N HIS A 123 -0.20 -10.42 -0.45
CA HIS A 123 0.44 -9.48 0.48
C HIS A 123 1.19 -10.22 1.58
N ILE A 124 2.34 -9.68 1.98
CA ILE A 124 3.20 -10.29 3.00
C ILE A 124 2.67 -9.91 4.40
N LYS A 125 2.28 -10.93 5.17
CA LYS A 125 1.66 -10.80 6.49
C LYS A 125 2.65 -11.19 7.58
N LEU A 126 3.08 -10.23 8.41
CA LEU A 126 4.11 -10.41 9.43
C LEU A 126 3.51 -10.51 10.84
N ALA A 127 4.04 -11.42 11.64
CA ALA A 127 3.72 -11.56 13.06
C ALA A 127 4.45 -10.53 13.96
N ARG A 128 5.48 -9.85 13.40
CA ARG A 128 6.44 -8.98 14.11
C ARG A 128 7.38 -9.74 15.05
N ASN A 129 7.60 -11.00 14.79
CA ASN A 129 8.62 -11.83 15.38
C ASN A 129 9.58 -12.27 14.27
N TRP A 130 10.86 -11.91 14.35
CA TRP A 130 11.81 -12.15 13.27
C TRP A 130 11.99 -13.63 12.92
N GLU A 131 12.00 -14.52 13.89
CA GLU A 131 12.18 -15.96 13.65
C GLU A 131 10.99 -16.56 12.87
N GLU A 132 9.77 -16.10 13.16
CA GLU A 132 8.57 -16.48 12.40
C GLU A 132 8.52 -15.77 11.06
N ASP A 133 8.80 -14.45 11.05
CA ASP A 133 8.66 -13.60 9.89
C ASP A 133 9.60 -13.96 8.74
N LYS A 134 10.83 -14.39 9.04
CA LYS A 134 11.80 -14.81 8.04
C LYS A 134 11.25 -15.97 7.19
N ASN A 135 10.74 -17.01 7.84
CA ASN A 135 10.15 -18.17 7.15
C ASN A 135 8.87 -17.80 6.39
N THR A 136 8.07 -16.87 6.96
CA THR A 136 6.85 -16.38 6.35
C THR A 136 7.13 -15.59 5.07
N ILE A 137 8.14 -14.71 5.10
CA ILE A 137 8.59 -13.95 3.92
C ILE A 137 9.00 -14.92 2.81
N ASP A 138 9.84 -15.89 3.10
CA ASP A 138 10.34 -16.86 2.11
C ASP A 138 9.20 -17.62 1.44
N LYS A 139 8.25 -18.16 2.24
CA LYS A 139 7.09 -18.90 1.72
C LYS A 139 6.16 -18.02 0.88
N GLN A 140 5.88 -16.78 1.32
CA GLN A 140 4.95 -15.90 0.60
C GLN A 140 5.55 -15.38 -0.71
N LEU A 141 6.87 -15.13 -0.76
CA LEU A 141 7.58 -14.76 -1.98
C LEU A 141 7.63 -15.87 -3.04
N GLU A 142 7.43 -17.13 -2.67
CA GLU A 142 7.39 -18.25 -3.64
C GLU A 142 6.28 -18.07 -4.65
N ASN A 143 5.11 -17.65 -4.19
CA ASN A 143 3.91 -17.51 -5.01
C ASN A 143 3.91 -16.22 -5.85
N ILE A 144 4.72 -15.22 -5.50
CA ILE A 144 4.80 -13.94 -6.20
C ILE A 144 5.67 -14.11 -7.45
N LYS A 145 5.06 -13.89 -8.63
CA LYS A 145 5.75 -14.00 -9.92
C LYS A 145 6.25 -12.65 -10.42
N GLU A 146 5.46 -11.62 -10.24
CA GLU A 146 5.76 -10.25 -10.68
C GLU A 146 4.99 -9.23 -9.83
N GLY A 147 5.41 -7.99 -9.85
CA GLY A 147 4.75 -6.88 -9.14
C GLY A 147 5.75 -5.96 -8.46
N ILE A 148 5.23 -5.01 -7.68
CA ILE A 148 6.04 -4.10 -6.86
C ILE A 148 5.77 -4.35 -5.38
N ILE A 149 6.78 -4.75 -4.63
CA ILE A 149 6.72 -4.85 -3.17
C ILE A 149 6.95 -3.47 -2.57
N VAL A 150 5.96 -2.97 -1.83
CA VAL A 150 6.04 -1.72 -1.08
C VAL A 150 6.49 -2.04 0.35
N LEU A 151 7.64 -1.52 0.72
CA LEU A 151 8.29 -1.76 2.00
C LEU A 151 8.60 -0.45 2.72
N PHE A 152 8.28 -0.40 4.01
CA PHE A 152 8.69 0.66 4.92
C PHE A 152 9.76 0.12 5.88
N PRO A 153 11.06 0.31 5.60
CA PRO A 153 12.16 -0.23 6.41
C PRO A 153 12.17 0.26 7.86
N GLU A 154 11.53 1.38 8.17
CA GLU A 154 11.38 1.88 9.54
C GLU A 154 10.57 0.90 10.43
N GLY A 155 9.73 0.05 9.81
CA GLY A 155 8.94 -0.99 10.47
C GLY A 155 7.82 -0.45 11.35
N THR A 156 7.66 0.86 11.43
CA THR A 156 6.58 1.55 12.12
C THR A 156 6.44 2.97 11.59
N ARG A 157 5.25 3.56 11.73
CA ARG A 157 5.03 4.97 11.40
C ARG A 157 5.70 5.89 12.41
N TYR A 158 6.05 7.09 11.97
CA TYR A 158 6.60 8.15 12.79
C TYR A 158 5.66 8.50 13.96
N THR A 159 6.22 8.65 15.14
CA THR A 159 5.65 9.35 16.30
C THR A 159 6.80 10.06 17.00
N GLU A 160 6.51 11.16 17.70
CA GLU A 160 7.53 11.91 18.45
C GLU A 160 8.28 11.05 19.48
N GLU A 161 7.57 10.12 20.12
CA GLU A 161 8.15 9.18 21.08
C GLU A 161 9.19 8.28 20.38
N LYS A 162 8.78 7.58 19.31
CA LYS A 162 9.67 6.69 18.57
C LYS A 162 10.82 7.41 17.89
N PHE A 163 10.60 8.66 17.51
CA PHE A 163 11.65 9.50 16.94
C PHE A 163 12.72 9.79 17.98
N LYS A 164 12.35 10.22 19.20
CA LYS A 164 13.29 10.45 20.32
C LYS A 164 14.02 9.18 20.72
N GLU A 165 13.31 8.06 20.87
CA GLU A 165 13.90 6.74 21.14
C GLU A 165 14.91 6.35 20.04
N GLY A 166 14.56 6.56 18.77
CA GLY A 166 15.42 6.31 17.61
C GLY A 166 16.68 7.16 17.63
N GLN A 167 16.58 8.44 17.95
CA GLN A 167 17.74 9.33 18.07
C GLN A 167 18.67 8.90 19.22
N GLU A 168 18.12 8.55 20.38
CA GLU A 168 18.92 8.04 21.51
C GLU A 168 19.61 6.73 21.16
N PHE A 169 18.90 5.82 20.52
CA PHE A 169 19.46 4.56 20.03
C PHE A 169 20.61 4.81 19.05
N SER A 170 20.45 5.75 18.10
CA SER A 170 21.48 6.11 17.13
C SER A 170 22.73 6.64 17.82
N ARG A 171 22.60 7.57 18.78
CA ARG A 171 23.72 8.13 19.52
C ARG A 171 24.48 7.05 20.33
N LYS A 172 23.73 6.16 21.02
CA LYS A 172 24.33 5.06 21.81
C LYS A 172 25.08 4.03 20.96
N ASN A 173 24.69 3.86 19.69
CA ASN A 173 25.25 2.84 18.80
C ASN A 173 26.14 3.43 17.69
N ASN A 174 26.51 4.69 17.76
CA ASN A 174 27.31 5.40 16.75
C ASN A 174 26.71 5.28 15.33
N LEU A 175 25.36 5.37 15.22
CA LEU A 175 24.64 5.37 13.96
C LEU A 175 24.28 6.80 13.54
N PRO A 176 23.95 7.04 12.25
CA PRO A 176 23.46 8.34 11.81
C PRO A 176 22.23 8.78 12.60
N VAL A 177 22.19 10.06 12.98
CA VAL A 177 21.06 10.68 13.64
C VAL A 177 20.30 11.50 12.61
N TYR A 178 19.05 11.10 12.33
CA TYR A 178 18.18 11.78 11.35
C TYR A 178 17.34 12.86 12.03
N ASP A 179 17.01 13.91 11.28
CA ASP A 179 16.17 15.01 11.80
C ASP A 179 14.70 14.82 11.44
N ASN A 180 14.39 14.01 10.42
CA ASN A 180 13.02 13.86 9.89
C ASN A 180 12.53 12.42 9.85
N LEU A 181 13.40 11.42 10.01
CA LEU A 181 13.13 10.01 9.76
C LEU A 181 13.38 9.15 10.99
N LEU A 182 12.72 8.01 11.04
CA LEU A 182 13.08 6.95 11.99
C LEU A 182 14.26 6.13 11.45
N VAL A 183 14.97 5.45 12.36
CA VAL A 183 16.10 4.58 11.98
C VAL A 183 15.57 3.35 11.23
N PRO A 184 16.07 3.08 10.02
CA PRO A 184 15.59 1.93 9.23
C PRO A 184 16.15 0.61 9.77
N LYS A 185 15.38 -0.46 9.60
CA LYS A 185 15.72 -1.84 9.96
C LYS A 185 16.00 -2.62 8.68
N SER A 186 17.22 -3.17 8.58
CA SER A 186 17.68 -3.84 7.35
C SER A 186 17.20 -5.28 7.18
N LYS A 187 16.86 -6.00 8.27
CA LYS A 187 16.60 -7.45 8.23
C LYS A 187 15.49 -7.85 7.24
N GLY A 188 14.35 -7.18 7.28
CA GLY A 188 13.22 -7.49 6.38
C GLY A 188 13.54 -7.19 4.91
N PHE A 189 14.16 -6.04 4.65
CA PHE A 189 14.62 -5.66 3.31
C PHE A 189 15.64 -6.65 2.78
N GLN A 190 16.66 -7.02 3.58
CA GLN A 190 17.69 -7.98 3.21
C GLN A 190 17.11 -9.36 2.88
N ALA A 191 16.16 -9.86 3.68
CA ALA A 191 15.51 -11.15 3.43
C ALA A 191 14.77 -11.16 2.09
N ILE A 192 13.97 -10.12 1.83
CA ILE A 192 13.22 -10.00 0.56
C ILE A 192 14.17 -9.87 -0.62
N TYR A 193 15.16 -8.99 -0.54
CA TYR A 193 16.13 -8.76 -1.61
C TYR A 193 16.89 -10.06 -1.96
N ASN A 194 17.44 -10.73 -0.94
CA ASN A 194 18.21 -11.96 -1.14
C ASN A 194 17.36 -13.10 -1.70
N ASN A 195 16.13 -13.29 -1.21
CA ASN A 195 15.22 -14.28 -1.74
C ASN A 195 14.94 -14.05 -3.23
N LEU A 196 14.58 -12.82 -3.60
CA LEU A 196 14.29 -12.46 -5.00
C LEU A 196 15.52 -12.56 -5.89
N LYS A 197 16.71 -12.13 -5.41
CA LYS A 197 17.98 -12.24 -6.14
C LYS A 197 18.33 -13.70 -6.39
N ASN A 198 18.33 -14.54 -5.36
CA ASN A 198 18.68 -15.96 -5.43
C ASN A 198 17.75 -16.75 -6.37
N LYS A 199 16.48 -16.36 -6.45
CA LYS A 199 15.49 -16.98 -7.35
C LYS A 199 15.43 -16.32 -8.74
N ASN A 200 16.34 -15.40 -9.06
CA ASN A 200 16.36 -14.62 -10.31
C ASN A 200 15.02 -13.90 -10.59
N LYS A 201 14.31 -13.49 -9.52
CA LYS A 201 13.04 -12.76 -9.59
C LYS A 201 13.20 -11.25 -9.38
N LEU A 202 14.36 -10.78 -8.90
CA LEU A 202 14.59 -9.37 -8.57
C LEU A 202 14.53 -8.49 -9.82
N GLY A 203 13.65 -7.50 -9.80
CA GLY A 203 13.52 -6.43 -10.77
C GLY A 203 14.31 -5.18 -10.37
N ASN A 204 13.71 -4.01 -10.53
CA ASN A 204 14.30 -2.74 -10.12
C ASN A 204 14.16 -2.52 -8.61
N LEU A 205 15.05 -1.69 -8.08
CA LEU A 205 14.99 -1.19 -6.71
C LEU A 205 14.69 0.31 -6.77
N TYR A 206 13.54 0.69 -6.23
CA TYR A 206 13.08 2.07 -6.15
C TYR A 206 13.14 2.58 -4.71
N ASP A 207 13.43 3.86 -4.57
CA ASP A 207 13.29 4.60 -3.33
C ASP A 207 12.32 5.77 -3.53
N SER A 208 11.30 5.83 -2.69
CA SER A 208 10.34 6.93 -2.66
C SER A 208 10.47 7.70 -1.35
N THR A 209 10.80 8.97 -1.42
CA THR A 209 10.78 9.86 -0.27
C THR A 209 9.44 10.57 -0.21
N ILE A 210 8.65 10.26 0.81
CA ILE A 210 7.35 10.91 1.06
C ILE A 210 7.61 12.14 1.90
N ILE A 211 7.13 13.29 1.43
CA ILE A 211 7.22 14.56 2.15
C ILE A 211 5.81 15.12 2.29
N LEU A 212 5.35 15.18 3.53
CA LEU A 212 4.09 15.81 3.91
C LEU A 212 4.37 17.20 4.46
N GLU A 213 3.69 18.22 3.97
CA GLU A 213 3.76 19.57 4.55
C GLU A 213 3.36 19.57 6.03
N ASN A 214 2.46 18.66 6.43
CA ASN A 214 2.05 18.44 7.81
C ASN A 214 2.14 16.97 8.19
N LYS A 215 2.97 16.66 9.17
CA LYS A 215 3.17 15.29 9.67
C LYS A 215 1.99 14.76 10.49
N ASN A 216 1.09 15.65 10.97
CA ASN A 216 -0.02 15.25 11.82
C ASN A 216 -1.27 14.96 10.98
N LEU A 217 -1.80 13.74 11.12
CA LEU A 217 -3.03 13.31 10.43
C LEU A 217 -4.22 14.23 10.74
N ILE A 218 -4.31 14.73 11.98
CA ILE A 218 -5.38 15.63 12.42
C ILE A 218 -5.34 16.95 11.63
N ASP A 219 -4.16 17.43 11.28
CA ASP A 219 -4.02 18.68 10.51
C ASP A 219 -4.37 18.49 9.04
N LEU A 220 -4.22 17.27 8.50
CA LEU A 220 -4.78 16.89 7.20
C LEU A 220 -6.32 16.97 7.19
N PHE A 221 -6.96 16.68 8.32
CA PHE A 221 -8.41 16.79 8.47
C PHE A 221 -8.93 18.22 8.56
N LYS A 222 -8.06 19.18 8.85
CA LYS A 222 -8.45 20.60 9.04
C LYS A 222 -8.24 21.43 7.78
N LYS A 223 -7.40 20.98 6.85
CA LYS A 223 -7.09 21.72 5.61
C LYS A 223 -7.99 21.26 4.46
N ASP A 224 -8.34 22.21 3.59
CA ASP A 224 -9.09 21.91 2.36
C ASP A 224 -8.23 21.24 1.29
N SER A 225 -6.92 21.50 1.30
CA SER A 225 -5.96 20.83 0.43
C SER A 225 -4.58 20.73 1.08
N THR A 226 -3.86 19.66 0.74
CA THR A 226 -2.49 19.41 1.21
C THR A 226 -1.65 18.86 0.07
N ASN A 227 -0.49 19.46 -0.16
CA ASN A 227 0.47 18.92 -1.11
C ASN A 227 1.28 17.81 -0.46
N VAL A 228 1.42 16.71 -1.19
CA VAL A 228 2.31 15.60 -0.86
C VAL A 228 3.33 15.47 -1.96
N HIS A 229 4.59 15.55 -1.60
CA HIS A 229 5.69 15.41 -2.55
C HIS A 229 6.27 14.00 -2.46
N LEU A 230 6.39 13.35 -3.60
CA LEU A 230 7.01 12.04 -3.77
C LEU A 230 8.27 12.22 -4.61
N ILE A 231 9.43 11.99 -3.99
CA ILE A 231 10.70 12.02 -4.70
C ILE A 231 11.11 10.58 -4.92
N ASN A 232 10.89 10.10 -6.14
CA ASN A 232 11.27 8.76 -6.56
C ASN A 232 12.67 8.77 -7.17
N ARG A 233 13.40 7.68 -6.96
CA ARG A 233 14.69 7.42 -7.62
C ARG A 233 14.88 5.91 -7.82
N ILE A 234 15.64 5.57 -8.86
CA ILE A 234 16.11 4.19 -9.07
C ILE A 234 17.41 4.04 -8.31
N LEU A 235 17.52 2.99 -7.51
CA LEU A 235 18.73 2.68 -6.77
C LEU A 235 19.58 1.66 -7.53
N ASN A 236 20.91 1.88 -7.52
CA ASN A 236 21.83 0.93 -8.12
C ASN A 236 21.96 -0.32 -7.24
N LYS A 237 21.56 -1.47 -7.77
CA LYS A 237 21.60 -2.76 -7.07
C LYS A 237 23.04 -3.27 -6.89
N GLU A 238 23.97 -2.87 -7.75
CA GLU A 238 25.37 -3.28 -7.69
C GLU A 238 26.08 -2.74 -6.44
N GLU A 239 25.59 -1.61 -5.90
CA GLU A 239 26.10 -1.09 -4.64
C GLU A 239 25.92 -2.08 -3.47
N LEU A 240 24.86 -2.92 -3.51
CA LEU A 240 24.58 -3.93 -2.49
C LEU A 240 25.45 -5.19 -2.60
N GLU A 241 26.17 -5.37 -3.69
CA GLU A 241 27.08 -6.50 -3.84
C GLU A 241 28.36 -6.31 -3.01
N ASN A 242 28.71 -5.05 -2.79
CA ASN A 242 29.97 -4.65 -2.14
C ASN A 242 29.77 -4.00 -0.76
N LYS A 243 28.52 -3.84 -0.31
CA LYS A 243 28.21 -3.19 0.98
C LYS A 243 27.35 -4.09 1.88
N ASP A 244 27.56 -3.96 3.18
CA ASP A 244 26.61 -4.49 4.17
C ASP A 244 25.25 -3.81 4.04
N PHE A 245 24.17 -4.59 4.06
CA PHE A 245 22.79 -4.11 3.90
C PHE A 245 22.41 -3.03 4.92
N LYS A 246 22.89 -3.16 6.15
CA LYS A 246 22.61 -2.19 7.21
C LYS A 246 23.26 -0.84 6.89
N SER A 247 24.54 -0.85 6.58
CA SER A 247 25.32 0.35 6.25
C SER A 247 24.79 1.04 5.00
N TRP A 248 24.48 0.27 3.96
CA TRP A 248 23.87 0.79 2.73
C TRP A 248 22.52 1.46 3.00
N LEU A 249 21.65 0.81 3.76
CA LEU A 249 20.33 1.36 4.07
C LEU A 249 20.39 2.63 4.92
N LEU A 250 21.32 2.68 5.89
CA LEU A 250 21.57 3.87 6.70
C LEU A 250 22.07 5.05 5.84
N GLU A 251 22.96 4.78 4.86
CA GLU A 251 23.40 5.78 3.88
C GLU A 251 22.22 6.32 3.05
N LYS A 252 21.39 5.44 2.50
CA LYS A 252 20.21 5.86 1.73
C LYS A 252 19.21 6.65 2.57
N TRP A 253 19.09 6.35 3.86
CA TRP A 253 18.27 7.13 4.80
C TRP A 253 18.89 8.50 5.10
N SER A 254 20.23 8.60 5.18
CA SER A 254 20.90 9.90 5.31
C SER A 254 20.66 10.78 4.08
N GLU A 255 20.76 10.21 2.88
CA GLU A 255 20.44 10.91 1.64
C GLU A 255 18.97 11.38 1.64
N LYS A 256 18.04 10.50 2.05
CA LYS A 256 16.61 10.79 2.16
C LYS A 256 16.32 11.90 3.18
N ASP A 257 16.95 11.90 4.34
CA ASP A 257 16.80 12.96 5.35
C ASP A 257 17.28 14.32 4.82
N ASN A 258 18.37 14.33 4.05
CA ASN A 258 18.85 15.54 3.36
C ASN A 258 17.88 16.01 2.26
N LEU A 259 17.30 15.09 1.49
CA LEU A 259 16.26 15.43 0.50
C LEU A 259 15.07 16.12 1.16
N ILE A 260 14.62 15.65 2.31
CA ILE A 260 13.52 16.28 3.05
C ILE A 260 13.87 17.71 3.47
N LYS A 261 15.11 17.99 3.85
CA LYS A 261 15.58 19.34 4.21
C LYS A 261 15.65 20.28 3.02
N THR A 262 15.86 19.76 1.83
CA THR A 262 16.15 20.57 0.63
C THR A 262 15.04 20.49 -0.42
N TYR A 263 13.92 19.83 -0.14
CA TYR A 263 12.89 19.51 -1.13
C TYR A 263 12.29 20.73 -1.83
N SER A 264 12.22 21.90 -1.18
CA SER A 264 11.71 23.13 -1.77
C SER A 264 12.52 23.61 -2.98
N LYS A 265 13.76 23.11 -3.16
CA LYS A 265 14.64 23.42 -4.29
C LYS A 265 14.47 22.47 -5.48
N ILE A 266 13.70 21.39 -5.31
CA ILE A 266 13.50 20.37 -6.35
C ILE A 266 12.36 20.82 -7.27
N LYS A 267 12.60 20.78 -8.58
CA LYS A 267 11.52 20.99 -9.58
C LYS A 267 10.67 19.72 -9.65
N TYR A 268 9.38 19.87 -9.44
CA TYR A 268 8.40 18.80 -9.58
C TYR A 268 7.60 19.01 -10.85
N GLU A 269 7.32 17.94 -11.56
CA GLU A 269 6.19 17.90 -12.48
C GLU A 269 4.93 17.70 -11.64
N ASN A 270 3.91 18.50 -11.91
CA ASN A 270 2.62 18.30 -11.25
C ASN A 270 2.05 16.97 -11.74
N MET A 271 2.08 15.97 -10.89
CA MET A 271 1.33 14.76 -11.10
C MET A 271 -0.13 15.07 -10.75
N TYR A 272 -0.90 15.41 -11.75
CA TYR A 272 -2.34 15.42 -11.58
C TYR A 272 -2.75 13.96 -11.37
N LEU A 273 -3.30 13.63 -10.20
CA LEU A 273 -3.98 12.36 -10.01
C LEU A 273 -5.18 12.32 -10.97
N GLU A 274 -4.91 11.89 -12.21
CA GLU A 274 -5.97 11.52 -13.12
C GLU A 274 -6.51 10.19 -12.60
N LEU A 275 -7.69 10.26 -12.04
CA LEU A 275 -8.44 9.07 -11.70
C LEU A 275 -8.81 8.36 -13.00
N ASP A 276 -8.81 7.05 -12.99
CA ASP A 276 -9.51 6.28 -14.02
C ASP A 276 -11.03 6.60 -13.88
N GLU A 277 -11.41 7.77 -14.42
CA GLU A 277 -12.76 8.30 -14.28
C GLU A 277 -13.80 7.38 -14.89
N ASN A 278 -13.42 6.66 -15.95
CA ASN A 278 -14.32 5.69 -16.60
C ASN A 278 -14.59 4.50 -15.66
N PHE A 279 -13.57 3.97 -15.03
CA PHE A 279 -13.71 2.88 -14.07
C PHE A 279 -14.46 3.34 -12.82
N LEU A 280 -14.16 4.53 -12.33
CA LEU A 280 -14.86 5.13 -11.20
C LEU A 280 -16.34 5.38 -11.53
N PHE A 281 -16.62 6.02 -12.70
CA PHE A 281 -17.97 6.30 -13.15
C PHE A 281 -18.80 5.02 -13.33
N LEU A 282 -18.23 4.01 -13.97
CA LEU A 282 -18.89 2.71 -14.13
C LEU A 282 -19.26 2.09 -12.78
N ASN A 283 -18.33 2.11 -11.81
CA ASN A 283 -18.60 1.59 -10.48
C ASN A 283 -19.70 2.41 -9.78
N LEU A 284 -19.59 3.74 -9.77
CA LEU A 284 -20.62 4.62 -9.17
C LEU A 284 -21.99 4.42 -9.81
N PHE A 285 -22.05 4.29 -11.14
CA PHE A 285 -23.29 4.01 -11.87
C PHE A 285 -23.91 2.67 -11.46
N ILE A 286 -23.10 1.61 -11.39
CA ILE A 286 -23.55 0.29 -10.93
C ILE A 286 -24.08 0.38 -9.50
N TYR A 287 -23.34 1.03 -8.58
CA TYR A 287 -23.75 1.16 -7.18
C TYR A 287 -25.02 1.98 -7.03
N TYR A 288 -25.16 3.07 -7.78
CA TYR A 288 -26.37 3.88 -7.78
C TYR A 288 -27.59 3.03 -8.18
N ASN A 289 -27.48 2.28 -9.27
CA ASN A 289 -28.59 1.43 -9.74
C ASN A 289 -28.93 0.31 -8.74
N VAL A 290 -27.88 -0.33 -8.17
CA VAL A 290 -28.09 -1.34 -7.11
C VAL A 290 -28.73 -0.72 -5.88
N PHE A 291 -28.33 0.48 -5.47
CA PHE A 291 -28.90 1.19 -4.33
C PHE A 291 -30.37 1.53 -4.56
N ILE A 292 -30.73 2.01 -5.74
CA ILE A 292 -32.13 2.27 -6.13
C ILE A 292 -32.95 0.97 -6.07
N LEU A 293 -32.44 -0.11 -6.67
CA LEU A 293 -33.10 -1.42 -6.63
C LEU A 293 -33.30 -1.95 -5.21
N LEU A 294 -32.31 -1.72 -4.32
CA LEU A 294 -32.40 -2.08 -2.90
C LEU A 294 -33.47 -1.27 -2.15
N ILE A 295 -33.75 -0.03 -2.56
CA ILE A 295 -34.80 0.79 -1.97
C ILE A 295 -36.18 0.39 -2.52
N GLU A 296 -36.30 0.26 -3.82
CA GLU A 296 -37.59 0.14 -4.52
C GLU A 296 -38.10 -1.30 -4.58
N ASN A 297 -37.20 -2.28 -4.63
CA ASN A 297 -37.59 -3.66 -4.88
C ASN A 297 -37.27 -4.57 -3.66
N LYS A 298 -38.33 -5.02 -2.96
CA LYS A 298 -38.23 -5.89 -1.78
C LYS A 298 -37.62 -7.26 -2.11
N GLU A 299 -37.98 -7.86 -3.25
CA GLU A 299 -37.45 -9.16 -3.66
C GLU A 299 -35.98 -9.07 -4.04
N PHE A 300 -35.60 -7.99 -4.71
CA PHE A 300 -34.21 -7.71 -5.01
C PHE A 300 -33.35 -7.55 -3.72
N ARG A 301 -33.89 -6.92 -2.65
CA ARG A 301 -33.23 -6.84 -1.34
C ARG A 301 -32.93 -8.22 -0.78
N TYR A 302 -33.90 -9.10 -0.77
CA TYR A 302 -33.72 -10.48 -0.28
C TYR A 302 -32.73 -11.25 -1.13
N TYR A 303 -32.83 -11.14 -2.44
CA TYR A 303 -31.91 -11.77 -3.38
C TYR A 303 -30.47 -11.27 -3.15
N PHE A 304 -30.27 -9.95 -3.07
CA PHE A 304 -28.98 -9.34 -2.88
C PHE A 304 -28.35 -9.68 -1.52
N LEU A 305 -29.13 -9.65 -0.44
CA LEU A 305 -28.69 -10.07 0.88
C LEU A 305 -28.30 -11.55 0.89
N THR A 306 -29.10 -12.41 0.24
CA THR A 306 -28.78 -13.83 0.09
C THR A 306 -27.47 -14.02 -0.66
N LEU A 307 -27.27 -13.27 -1.74
CA LEU A 307 -26.05 -13.29 -2.54
C LEU A 307 -24.82 -12.86 -1.72
N ILE A 308 -24.95 -11.82 -0.90
CA ILE A 308 -23.90 -11.38 0.04
C ILE A 308 -23.58 -12.49 1.04
N VAL A 309 -24.59 -13.14 1.63
CA VAL A 309 -24.40 -14.23 2.59
C VAL A 309 -23.70 -15.43 1.93
N ILE A 310 -24.15 -15.82 0.75
CA ILE A 310 -23.52 -16.89 -0.04
C ILE A 310 -22.07 -16.53 -0.38
N ALA A 311 -21.84 -15.30 -0.85
CA ALA A 311 -20.51 -14.78 -1.15
C ALA A 311 -19.60 -14.82 0.09
N TYR A 312 -20.13 -14.40 1.24
CA TYR A 312 -19.40 -14.46 2.52
C TYR A 312 -19.05 -15.90 2.90
N ILE A 313 -19.97 -16.83 2.77
CA ILE A 313 -19.75 -18.26 3.06
C ILE A 313 -18.68 -18.82 2.12
N ILE A 314 -18.77 -18.58 0.82
CA ILE A 314 -17.78 -19.04 -0.18
C ILE A 314 -16.41 -18.44 0.15
N THR A 315 -16.36 -17.17 0.47
CA THR A 315 -15.15 -16.46 0.86
C THR A 315 -14.54 -17.08 2.11
N TYR A 316 -15.38 -17.37 3.12
CA TYR A 316 -14.95 -18.02 4.36
C TYR A 316 -14.42 -19.44 4.11
N LEU A 317 -15.09 -20.22 3.30
CA LEU A 317 -14.65 -21.58 2.95
C LEU A 317 -13.35 -21.57 2.14
N LYS A 318 -13.23 -20.68 1.16
CA LYS A 318 -12.01 -20.53 0.36
C LYS A 318 -10.86 -19.83 1.13
N ARG A 319 -11.15 -19.09 2.20
CA ARG A 319 -10.16 -18.43 3.07
C ARG A 319 -9.04 -19.40 3.49
N ASN A 320 -9.40 -20.60 3.88
CA ASN A 320 -8.43 -21.60 4.32
C ASN A 320 -7.50 -22.07 3.18
N GLN A 321 -7.93 -21.97 1.92
CA GLN A 321 -7.08 -22.25 0.76
C GLN A 321 -6.10 -21.11 0.49
N PHE A 322 -6.55 -19.85 0.64
CA PHE A 322 -5.67 -18.66 0.51
C PHE A 322 -4.69 -18.54 1.68
N VAL A 323 -5.14 -18.84 2.91
CA VAL A 323 -4.28 -18.82 4.11
C VAL A 323 -3.26 -19.97 4.10
N LYS A 324 -3.59 -21.14 3.52
CA LYS A 324 -2.63 -22.26 3.38
C LYS A 324 -1.60 -22.04 2.28
N LYS A 325 -1.89 -21.18 1.30
CA LYS A 325 -0.94 -20.76 0.26
C LYS A 325 -0.04 -19.59 0.71
N SER A 326 -0.36 -18.95 1.83
CA SER A 326 0.41 -17.90 2.49
C SER A 326 1.10 -18.40 3.75
#